data_4e9f88d34c22add132708960693cdd1c
#
_entry.id   4e9f88d34c22add132708960693cdd1c
#
_cell.length_a   1.000
_cell.length_b   1.000
_cell.length_c   1.000
_cell.angle_alpha   90.00
_cell.angle_beta   90.00
_cell.angle_gamma   90.00
#
_symmetry.space_group_name_H-M   'P 1'
#
loop_
_entity.id
_entity.type
_entity.pdbx_description
1 polymer ?
#
loop_
_entity_poly.entity_id
_entity_poly.type
_entity_poly.pdbx_seq_one_letter_code
_entity_poly.pdbx_strand_id
1 'polypeptide(L)'
;MSTSPAPSLLEALLDSWDRNNTILVNLLRLLPEDGINARLMPDSPSVAALFTHIHYVRLVFVSEDAPEFARELPGEEWAAEQDPNRIARMLNDSAQAVREAVQGRLASAQEMNLHYDHPILFLQHMIWHEGYHHGQIKLALKAARRPISDDDAGPVTWDVWMRKNRNRPPQK
;
A
#
# COMPACT_ATOMS: atom_id res chain seq x y z
N MET A 1 -26.51 -25.80 8.73
CA MET A 1 -25.81 -24.74 7.95
C MET A 1 -24.65 -24.26 8.81
N SER A 2 -23.42 -24.59 8.44
CA SER A 2 -22.23 -24.16 9.16
C SER A 2 -21.98 -22.69 8.85
N THR A 3 -22.23 -21.81 9.80
CA THR A 3 -21.82 -20.40 9.69
C THR A 3 -20.32 -20.36 9.89
N SER A 4 -19.55 -19.99 8.86
CA SER A 4 -18.13 -19.70 9.04
C SER A 4 -17.99 -18.67 10.19
N PRO A 5 -17.04 -18.88 11.12
CA PRO A 5 -16.83 -17.92 12.20
C PRO A 5 -16.50 -16.53 11.61
N ALA A 6 -16.87 -15.48 12.34
CA ALA A 6 -16.49 -14.13 11.96
C ALA A 6 -14.95 -14.03 11.95
N PRO A 7 -14.35 -13.26 11.03
CA PRO A 7 -12.90 -13.06 10.99
C PRO A 7 -12.43 -12.46 12.33
N SER A 8 -11.27 -12.88 12.80
CA SER A 8 -10.60 -12.29 13.95
C SER A 8 -10.25 -10.82 13.67
N LEU A 9 -10.00 -10.04 14.72
CA LEU A 9 -9.54 -8.65 14.56
C LEU A 9 -8.26 -8.57 13.72
N LEU A 10 -7.32 -9.49 13.92
CA LEU A 10 -6.09 -9.55 13.14
C LEU A 10 -6.38 -9.79 11.66
N GLU A 11 -7.23 -10.75 11.33
CA GLU A 11 -7.62 -11.02 9.94
C GLU A 11 -8.28 -9.79 9.29
N ALA A 12 -9.12 -9.07 10.04
CA ALA A 12 -9.74 -7.83 9.53
C ALA A 12 -8.72 -6.72 9.29
N LEU A 13 -7.70 -6.58 10.16
CA LEU A 13 -6.62 -5.60 9.99
C LEU A 13 -5.71 -5.97 8.81
N LEU A 14 -5.40 -7.24 8.64
CA LEU A 14 -4.61 -7.70 7.48
C LEU A 14 -5.39 -7.58 6.17
N ASP A 15 -6.71 -7.84 6.16
CA ASP A 15 -7.58 -7.55 4.99
C ASP A 15 -7.59 -6.05 4.67
N SER A 16 -7.61 -5.20 5.69
CA SER A 16 -7.48 -3.75 5.53
C SER A 16 -6.17 -3.37 4.83
N TRP A 17 -5.05 -3.96 5.24
CA TRP A 17 -3.76 -3.76 4.59
C TRP A 17 -3.75 -4.22 3.13
N ASP A 18 -4.29 -5.39 2.84
CA ASP A 18 -4.37 -5.93 1.47
C ASP A 18 -5.22 -5.02 0.56
N ARG A 19 -6.30 -4.42 1.10
CA ARG A 19 -7.12 -3.42 0.39
C ARG A 19 -6.32 -2.15 0.12
N ASN A 20 -5.54 -1.67 1.07
CA ASN A 20 -4.69 -0.49 0.90
C ASN A 20 -3.68 -0.70 -0.24
N ASN A 21 -2.99 -1.84 -0.29
CA ASN A 21 -2.10 -2.17 -1.40
C ASN A 21 -2.85 -2.29 -2.74
N THR A 22 -4.03 -2.91 -2.73
CA THR A 22 -4.89 -3.01 -3.93
C THR A 22 -5.24 -1.64 -4.49
N ILE A 23 -5.53 -0.66 -3.63
CA ILE A 23 -5.82 0.72 -4.02
C ILE A 23 -4.62 1.36 -4.72
N LEU A 24 -3.41 1.20 -4.18
CA LEU A 24 -2.19 1.74 -4.79
C LEU A 24 -1.91 1.12 -6.17
N VAL A 25 -2.04 -0.20 -6.30
CA VAL A 25 -1.88 -0.89 -7.58
C VAL A 25 -2.96 -0.48 -8.59
N ASN A 26 -4.20 -0.28 -8.13
CA ASN A 26 -5.28 0.19 -8.99
C ASN A 26 -5.05 1.64 -9.44
N LEU A 27 -4.59 2.51 -8.55
CA LEU A 27 -4.22 3.88 -8.88
C LEU A 27 -3.11 3.92 -9.95
N LEU A 28 -2.09 3.09 -9.80
CA LEU A 28 -1.01 2.94 -10.79
C LEU A 28 -1.56 2.54 -12.17
N ARG A 29 -2.53 1.62 -12.22
CA ARG A 29 -3.16 1.16 -13.47
C ARG A 29 -4.07 2.19 -14.11
N LEU A 30 -4.58 3.14 -13.34
CA LEU A 30 -5.40 4.25 -13.82
C LEU A 30 -4.59 5.45 -14.30
N LEU A 31 -3.28 5.42 -14.19
CA LEU A 31 -2.46 6.56 -14.62
C LEU A 31 -2.75 6.88 -16.09
N PRO A 32 -3.05 8.14 -16.43
CA PRO A 32 -3.16 8.58 -17.81
C PRO A 32 -1.81 8.48 -18.50
N GLU A 33 -1.81 8.56 -19.82
CA GLU A 33 -0.59 8.60 -20.63
C GLU A 33 0.40 9.64 -20.08
N ASP A 34 1.68 9.27 -19.92
CA ASP A 34 2.75 10.04 -19.24
C ASP A 34 2.45 10.45 -17.79
N GLY A 35 1.36 10.01 -17.19
CA GLY A 35 1.02 10.32 -15.80
C GLY A 35 2.11 9.91 -14.81
N ILE A 36 2.87 8.87 -15.13
CA ILE A 36 3.98 8.37 -14.31
C ILE A 36 5.11 9.39 -14.12
N ASN A 37 5.27 10.32 -15.05
CA ASN A 37 6.28 11.38 -15.00
C ASN A 37 5.76 12.67 -14.35
N ALA A 38 4.47 12.74 -14.04
CA ALA A 38 3.87 13.94 -13.45
C ALA A 38 4.52 14.30 -12.12
N ARG A 39 4.64 15.62 -11.87
CA ARG A 39 5.18 16.21 -10.64
C ARG A 39 4.26 17.32 -10.15
N LEU A 40 4.19 17.51 -8.84
CA LEU A 40 3.44 18.63 -8.27
C LEU A 40 4.15 19.98 -8.55
N MET A 41 5.46 20.00 -8.38
CA MET A 41 6.36 21.12 -8.67
C MET A 41 7.62 20.59 -9.36
N PRO A 42 8.42 21.44 -10.05
CA PRO A 42 9.62 20.98 -10.77
C PRO A 42 10.56 20.11 -9.94
N ASP A 43 10.78 20.48 -8.68
CA ASP A 43 11.69 19.81 -7.75
C ASP A 43 11.03 18.71 -6.91
N SER A 44 9.71 18.49 -7.08
CA SER A 44 9.01 17.42 -6.38
C SER A 44 9.34 16.05 -6.98
N PRO A 45 9.23 14.95 -6.20
CA PRO A 45 9.27 13.61 -6.75
C PRO A 45 8.23 13.42 -7.86
N SER A 46 8.58 12.62 -8.87
CA SER A 46 7.59 12.19 -9.87
C SER A 46 6.63 11.16 -9.28
N VAL A 47 5.52 10.91 -9.96
CA VAL A 47 4.59 9.84 -9.59
C VAL A 47 5.31 8.49 -9.52
N ALA A 48 6.21 8.21 -10.48
CA ALA A 48 7.07 7.02 -10.44
C ALA A 48 7.90 6.95 -9.16
N ALA A 49 8.57 8.04 -8.81
CA ALA A 49 9.39 8.11 -7.60
C ALA A 49 8.56 7.97 -6.30
N LEU A 50 7.32 8.47 -6.27
CA LEU A 50 6.41 8.28 -5.12
C LEU A 50 6.03 6.81 -4.93
N PHE A 51 5.74 6.07 -6.00
CA PHE A 51 5.45 4.63 -5.90
C PHE A 51 6.68 3.83 -5.45
N THR A 52 7.86 4.13 -5.98
CA THR A 52 9.10 3.44 -5.57
C THR A 52 9.51 3.78 -4.15
N HIS A 53 9.27 5.02 -3.69
CA HIS A 53 9.45 5.41 -2.30
C HIS A 53 8.54 4.62 -1.35
N ILE A 54 7.25 4.46 -1.68
CA ILE A 54 6.34 3.62 -0.89
C ILE A 54 6.89 2.19 -0.75
N HIS A 55 7.33 1.58 -1.84
CA HIS A 55 7.96 0.26 -1.80
C HIS A 55 9.21 0.24 -0.91
N TYR A 56 10.11 1.20 -1.08
CA TYR A 56 11.36 1.32 -0.32
C TYR A 56 11.09 1.43 1.18
N VAL A 57 10.21 2.35 1.59
CA VAL A 57 9.88 2.59 3.00
C VAL A 57 9.33 1.35 3.68
N ARG A 58 8.44 0.59 3.02
CA ARG A 58 7.94 -0.68 3.54
C ARG A 58 9.08 -1.65 3.85
N LEU A 59 10.03 -1.79 2.93
CA LEU A 59 11.15 -2.74 3.10
C LEU A 59 12.16 -2.28 4.16
N VAL A 60 12.45 -0.97 4.23
CA VAL A 60 13.34 -0.42 5.27
C VAL A 60 12.76 -0.70 6.66
N PHE A 61 11.51 -0.34 6.91
CA PHE A 61 10.90 -0.55 8.22
C PHE A 61 10.76 -2.05 8.56
N VAL A 62 10.50 -2.94 7.58
CA VAL A 62 10.54 -4.37 7.82
C VAL A 62 11.95 -4.82 8.20
N SER A 63 12.99 -4.34 7.51
CA SER A 63 14.38 -4.73 7.80
C SER A 63 14.86 -4.26 9.17
N GLU A 64 14.38 -3.13 9.64
CA GLU A 64 14.76 -2.54 10.93
C GLU A 64 13.94 -3.09 12.10
N ASP A 65 12.65 -3.32 11.91
CA ASP A 65 11.72 -3.68 12.99
C ASP A 65 11.39 -5.18 13.07
N ALA A 66 11.55 -5.91 11.96
CA ALA A 66 11.30 -7.36 11.90
C ALA A 66 12.25 -8.03 10.89
N PRO A 67 13.58 -8.00 11.15
CA PRO A 67 14.62 -8.41 10.19
C PRO A 67 14.49 -9.85 9.70
N GLU A 68 13.84 -10.73 10.43
CA GLU A 68 13.56 -12.11 10.03
C GLU A 68 12.61 -12.20 8.81
N PHE A 69 11.89 -11.12 8.49
CA PHE A 69 11.02 -10.97 7.32
C PHE A 69 11.60 -10.02 6.27
N ALA A 70 12.85 -9.57 6.47
CA ALA A 70 13.49 -8.63 5.57
C ALA A 70 13.65 -9.20 4.15
N ARG A 71 13.59 -8.31 3.18
CA ARG A 71 13.87 -8.56 1.77
C ARG A 71 15.01 -7.66 1.31
N GLU A 72 15.54 -7.93 0.13
CA GLU A 72 16.57 -7.10 -0.46
C GLU A 72 16.08 -5.65 -0.64
N LEU A 73 16.86 -4.70 -0.11
CA LEU A 73 16.54 -3.28 -0.24
C LEU A 73 16.99 -2.76 -1.60
N PRO A 74 16.15 -1.94 -2.27
CA PRO A 74 16.59 -1.19 -3.43
C PRO A 74 17.77 -0.27 -3.10
N GLY A 75 18.68 -0.06 -4.07
CA GLY A 75 19.85 0.80 -3.88
C GLY A 75 19.53 2.29 -3.70
N GLU A 76 18.34 2.73 -4.12
CA GLU A 76 17.90 4.13 -4.06
C GLU A 76 16.45 4.22 -3.58
N GLU A 77 16.21 5.11 -2.62
CA GLU A 77 14.88 5.38 -2.06
C GLU A 77 13.91 5.97 -3.11
N TRP A 78 14.40 6.93 -3.90
CA TRP A 78 13.59 7.70 -4.85
C TRP A 78 13.83 7.31 -6.30
N ALA A 79 14.23 6.06 -6.55
CA ALA A 79 14.37 5.53 -7.91
C ALA A 79 13.06 5.72 -8.68
N ALA A 80 13.12 6.29 -9.89
CA ALA A 80 11.93 6.55 -10.71
C ALA A 80 11.73 5.41 -11.74
N GLU A 81 11.30 4.23 -11.27
CA GLU A 81 10.96 3.12 -12.15
C GLU A 81 9.85 3.51 -13.13
N GLN A 82 10.03 3.21 -14.39
CA GLN A 82 9.12 3.64 -15.47
C GLN A 82 8.15 2.54 -15.93
N ASP A 83 8.41 1.26 -15.62
CA ASP A 83 7.51 0.16 -15.96
C ASP A 83 6.42 -0.03 -14.90
N PRO A 84 5.14 0.30 -15.20
CA PRO A 84 4.05 0.12 -14.24
C PRO A 84 3.87 -1.33 -13.76
N ASN A 85 4.19 -2.31 -14.61
CA ASN A 85 4.10 -3.71 -14.21
C ASN A 85 5.18 -4.07 -13.20
N ARG A 86 6.37 -3.51 -13.34
CA ARG A 86 7.46 -3.68 -12.38
C ARG A 86 7.12 -3.00 -11.06
N ILE A 87 6.62 -1.76 -11.08
CA ILE A 87 6.15 -1.07 -9.88
C ILE A 87 5.05 -1.87 -9.17
N ALA A 88 4.07 -2.42 -9.91
CA ALA A 88 3.02 -3.23 -9.32
C ALA A 88 3.57 -4.49 -8.62
N ARG A 89 4.56 -5.16 -9.21
CA ARG A 89 5.24 -6.30 -8.57
C ARG A 89 5.99 -5.87 -7.30
N MET A 90 6.73 -4.76 -7.34
CA MET A 90 7.43 -4.18 -6.20
C MET A 90 6.48 -3.86 -5.04
N LEU A 91 5.36 -3.20 -5.32
CA LEU A 91 4.33 -2.89 -4.32
C LEU A 91 3.73 -4.15 -3.70
N ASN A 92 3.42 -5.18 -4.50
CA ASN A 92 2.87 -6.44 -3.99
C ASN A 92 3.89 -7.19 -3.12
N ASP A 93 5.15 -7.22 -3.54
CA ASP A 93 6.22 -7.88 -2.80
C ASP A 93 6.47 -7.21 -1.44
N SER A 94 6.60 -5.89 -1.40
CA SER A 94 6.78 -5.17 -0.13
C SER A 94 5.54 -5.18 0.76
N ALA A 95 4.33 -5.20 0.18
CA ALA A 95 3.11 -5.36 0.97
C ALA A 95 3.05 -6.73 1.65
N GLN A 96 3.50 -7.77 0.96
CA GLN A 96 3.58 -9.11 1.53
C GLN A 96 4.61 -9.17 2.66
N ALA A 97 5.77 -8.52 2.53
CA ALA A 97 6.77 -8.44 3.60
C ALA A 97 6.22 -7.77 4.87
N VAL A 98 5.50 -6.64 4.73
CA VAL A 98 4.83 -5.98 5.87
C VAL A 98 3.80 -6.90 6.50
N ARG A 99 2.97 -7.57 5.71
CA ARG A 99 1.97 -8.52 6.20
C ARG A 99 2.60 -9.65 7.00
N GLU A 100 3.64 -10.27 6.47
CA GLU A 100 4.38 -11.37 7.10
C GLU A 100 5.02 -10.93 8.42
N ALA A 101 5.65 -9.74 8.44
CA ALA A 101 6.25 -9.15 9.63
C ALA A 101 5.21 -8.95 10.75
N VAL A 102 4.07 -8.30 10.43
CA VAL A 102 3.01 -8.07 11.43
C VAL A 102 2.42 -9.38 11.93
N GLN A 103 2.11 -10.31 11.03
CA GLN A 103 1.51 -11.60 11.38
C GLN A 103 2.48 -12.45 12.21
N GLY A 104 3.76 -12.52 11.82
CA GLY A 104 4.77 -13.30 12.49
C GLY A 104 5.10 -12.77 13.89
N ARG A 105 5.28 -11.46 14.04
CA ARG A 105 5.52 -10.82 15.33
C ARG A 105 4.37 -11.02 16.31
N LEU A 106 3.12 -10.88 15.85
CA LEU A 106 1.94 -11.16 16.67
C LEU A 106 1.83 -12.63 17.06
N ALA A 107 2.11 -13.55 16.14
CA ALA A 107 2.06 -14.99 16.41
C ALA A 107 3.12 -15.44 17.44
N SER A 108 4.28 -14.79 17.45
CA SER A 108 5.37 -15.05 18.40
C SER A 108 5.31 -14.19 19.67
N ALA A 109 4.32 -13.34 19.81
CA ALA A 109 4.19 -12.36 20.90
C ALA A 109 5.45 -11.49 21.07
N GLN A 110 6.07 -11.09 19.95
CA GLN A 110 7.26 -10.24 19.92
C GLN A 110 6.89 -8.80 19.58
N GLU A 111 7.56 -7.85 20.20
CA GLU A 111 7.51 -6.44 19.86
C GLU A 111 8.28 -6.16 18.55
N MET A 112 8.11 -4.99 17.98
CA MET A 112 8.96 -4.50 16.91
C MET A 112 10.33 -4.10 17.49
N ASN A 113 11.39 -4.14 16.67
CA ASN A 113 12.75 -3.99 17.20
C ASN A 113 13.13 -2.54 17.55
N LEU A 114 12.68 -1.56 16.76
CA LEU A 114 13.27 -0.22 16.82
C LEU A 114 12.24 0.91 16.93
N HIS A 115 11.21 0.93 16.09
CA HIS A 115 10.37 2.11 15.92
C HIS A 115 8.99 1.99 16.57
N TYR A 116 8.49 0.79 16.85
CA TYR A 116 7.09 0.60 17.26
C TYR A 116 6.97 -0.31 18.47
N ASP A 117 6.18 0.13 19.44
CA ASP A 117 5.85 -0.67 20.62
C ASP A 117 5.00 -1.91 20.31
N HIS A 118 4.32 -1.91 19.15
CA HIS A 118 3.41 -2.99 18.78
C HIS A 118 3.28 -3.14 17.25
N PRO A 119 3.22 -4.37 16.70
CA PRO A 119 3.12 -4.60 15.23
C PRO A 119 1.93 -3.92 14.56
N ILE A 120 0.81 -3.73 15.27
CA ILE A 120 -0.36 -3.02 14.72
C ILE A 120 -0.07 -1.53 14.51
N LEU A 121 0.76 -0.90 15.35
CA LEU A 121 1.15 0.51 15.16
C LEU A 121 1.98 0.67 13.90
N PHE A 122 2.88 -0.26 13.62
CA PHE A 122 3.59 -0.33 12.35
C PHE A 122 2.63 -0.40 11.16
N LEU A 123 1.67 -1.33 11.18
CA LEU A 123 0.67 -1.48 10.13
C LEU A 123 -0.15 -0.20 9.90
N GLN A 124 -0.59 0.46 10.98
CA GLN A 124 -1.36 1.70 10.91
C GLN A 124 -0.53 2.86 10.35
N HIS A 125 0.76 2.95 10.74
CA HIS A 125 1.66 3.95 10.19
C HIS A 125 1.85 3.76 8.69
N MET A 126 2.04 2.54 8.22
CA MET A 126 2.16 2.27 6.79
C MET A 126 0.90 2.71 6.01
N ILE A 127 -0.29 2.40 6.50
CA ILE A 127 -1.55 2.82 5.88
C ILE A 127 -1.65 4.36 5.82
N TRP A 128 -1.31 5.05 6.91
CA TRP A 128 -1.34 6.52 6.97
C TRP A 128 -0.32 7.15 6.02
N HIS A 129 0.92 6.67 6.03
CA HIS A 129 2.01 7.11 5.16
C HIS A 129 1.62 6.97 3.67
N GLU A 130 1.05 5.84 3.29
CA GLU A 130 0.64 5.58 1.92
C GLU A 130 -0.57 6.41 1.49
N GLY A 131 -1.50 6.67 2.41
CA GLY A 131 -2.60 7.61 2.18
C GLY A 131 -2.12 9.03 1.89
N TYR A 132 -1.06 9.47 2.58
CA TYR A 132 -0.40 10.74 2.31
C TYR A 132 0.20 10.78 0.89
N HIS A 133 0.94 9.74 0.48
CA HIS A 133 1.52 9.67 -0.86
C HIS A 133 0.47 9.47 -1.96
N HIS A 134 -0.63 8.75 -1.70
CA HIS A 134 -1.77 8.67 -2.61
C HIS A 134 -2.32 10.07 -2.92
N GLY A 135 -2.48 10.90 -1.91
CA GLY A 135 -2.88 12.30 -2.08
C GLY A 135 -1.89 13.09 -2.94
N GLN A 136 -0.59 12.94 -2.71
CA GLN A 136 0.46 13.60 -3.51
C GLN A 136 0.44 13.16 -4.99
N ILE A 137 0.23 11.87 -5.27
CA ILE A 137 0.10 11.34 -6.62
C ILE A 137 -1.08 12.01 -7.34
N LYS A 138 -2.26 12.04 -6.71
CA LYS A 138 -3.44 12.70 -7.30
C LYS A 138 -3.21 14.19 -7.53
N LEU A 139 -2.52 14.89 -6.63
CA LEU A 139 -2.17 16.30 -6.78
C LEU A 139 -1.16 16.54 -7.92
N ALA A 140 -0.14 15.68 -8.06
CA ALA A 140 0.83 15.76 -9.15
C ALA A 140 0.13 15.60 -10.52
N LEU A 141 -0.76 14.63 -10.65
CA LEU A 141 -1.56 14.44 -11.87
C LEU A 141 -2.45 15.65 -12.17
N LYS A 142 -3.06 16.23 -11.14
CA LYS A 142 -3.90 17.44 -11.30
C LYS A 142 -3.07 18.65 -11.73
N ALA A 143 -1.88 18.85 -11.15
CA ALA A 143 -0.95 19.91 -11.54
C ALA A 143 -0.47 19.75 -12.98
N ALA A 144 -0.23 18.52 -13.42
CA ALA A 144 0.12 18.17 -14.80
C ALA A 144 -1.05 18.26 -15.78
N ARG A 145 -2.25 18.72 -15.36
CA ARG A 145 -3.50 18.76 -16.14
C ARG A 145 -3.95 17.39 -16.68
N ARG A 146 -3.68 16.34 -15.92
CA ARG A 146 -4.03 14.94 -16.21
C ARG A 146 -4.76 14.29 -15.03
N PRO A 147 -5.83 14.94 -14.48
CA PRO A 147 -6.52 14.41 -13.32
C PRO A 147 -7.22 13.09 -13.65
N ILE A 148 -7.20 12.17 -12.69
CA ILE A 148 -8.11 11.03 -12.68
C ILE A 148 -9.43 11.54 -12.06
N SER A 149 -10.54 11.36 -12.76
CA SER A 149 -11.86 11.76 -12.27
C SER A 149 -12.25 10.94 -11.03
N ASP A 150 -13.17 11.46 -10.22
CA ASP A 150 -13.69 10.72 -9.08
C ASP A 150 -14.57 9.53 -9.51
N ASP A 151 -15.22 9.64 -10.67
CA ASP A 151 -16.01 8.56 -11.27
C ASP A 151 -15.10 7.37 -11.68
N ASP A 152 -13.90 7.64 -12.19
CA ASP A 152 -12.93 6.60 -12.54
C ASP A 152 -12.20 6.06 -11.30
N ALA A 153 -11.83 6.95 -10.39
CA ALA A 153 -11.07 6.57 -9.19
C ALA A 153 -11.92 5.82 -8.15
N GLY A 154 -13.16 6.25 -7.94
CA GLY A 154 -14.02 5.72 -6.88
C GLY A 154 -14.14 4.20 -6.86
N PRO A 155 -14.56 3.56 -7.97
CA PRO A 155 -14.76 2.12 -8.02
C PRO A 155 -13.54 1.26 -7.69
N VAL A 156 -12.33 1.81 -7.88
CA VAL A 156 -11.06 1.09 -7.75
C VAL A 156 -10.19 1.55 -6.58
N THR A 157 -10.63 2.62 -5.87
CA THR A 157 -9.97 3.11 -4.66
C THR A 157 -10.88 3.00 -3.44
N TRP A 158 -11.65 4.05 -3.06
CA TRP A 158 -12.42 4.00 -1.82
C TRP A 158 -13.54 2.95 -1.80
N ASP A 159 -14.12 2.55 -2.95
CA ASP A 159 -15.08 1.44 -3.01
C ASP A 159 -14.46 0.09 -2.63
N VAL A 160 -13.14 -0.06 -2.77
CA VAL A 160 -12.42 -1.26 -2.32
C VAL A 160 -12.59 -1.46 -0.80
N TRP A 161 -12.62 -0.36 -0.02
CA TRP A 161 -12.89 -0.39 1.41
C TRP A 161 -14.32 -0.80 1.73
N MET A 162 -15.28 -0.31 0.95
CA MET A 162 -16.72 -0.46 1.22
C MET A 162 -17.31 -1.77 0.68
N ARG A 163 -16.58 -2.49 -0.18
CA ARG A 163 -17.07 -3.75 -0.75
C ARG A 163 -17.15 -4.84 0.32
N LYS A 164 -18.37 -5.19 0.72
CA LYS A 164 -18.59 -6.43 1.46
C LYS A 164 -18.12 -7.61 0.61
N ASN A 165 -17.42 -8.55 1.24
CA ASN A 165 -16.88 -9.73 0.55
C ASN A 165 -18.00 -10.41 -0.27
N ARG A 166 -17.92 -10.38 -1.60
CA ARG A 166 -18.99 -10.83 -2.51
C ARG A 166 -19.29 -12.32 -2.42
N ASN A 167 -18.44 -13.09 -1.74
CA ASN A 167 -18.63 -14.52 -1.49
C ASN A 167 -19.54 -14.82 -0.29
N ARG A 168 -20.03 -13.81 0.41
CA ARG A 168 -21.01 -13.99 1.49
C ARG A 168 -22.41 -13.95 0.87
N PRO A 169 -23.19 -15.04 0.92
CA PRO A 169 -24.57 -15.00 0.43
C PRO A 169 -25.34 -13.90 1.16
N PRO A 170 -26.28 -13.19 0.49
CA PRO A 170 -27.07 -12.15 1.12
C PRO A 170 -27.78 -12.72 2.35
N GLN A 171 -27.60 -12.08 3.49
CA GLN A 171 -28.40 -12.41 4.69
C GLN A 171 -29.83 -11.94 4.38
N LYS A 172 -30.76 -12.92 4.36
CA LYS A 172 -32.20 -12.66 4.28
C LYS A 172 -32.71 -12.17 5.63
#